data_bf1d36ee206ffa2bd2398f91c9842e27
#
_entry.id   bf1d36ee206ffa2bd2398f91c9842e27
#
_cell.length_a   1.000
_cell.length_b   1.000
_cell.length_c   1.000
_cell.angle_alpha   90.00
_cell.angle_beta   90.00
_cell.angle_gamma   90.00
#
_symmetry.space_group_name_H-M   'P 1'
#
loop_
_entity.id
_entity.type
_entity.pdbx_description
1 polymer ?
#
loop_
_entity_poly.entity_id
_entity_poly.type
_entity_poly.pdbx_seq_one_letter_code
_entity_poly.pdbx_strand_id
1 'polypeptide(L)'
;IEGTQATALKQAYSEMLQGCIANPENRIWYAVWFMELKNHNGIIIGEFSFKGLNDDGMIEIGYGLREGFCGHGYMTEAVRKISEWALSQKGVSRIEAEADANNIASQNVLLNAGFIATGEKGAEGLRFVYTRNKDKYSHQ
;
A
#
# COMPACT_ATOMS: atom_id res chain seq x y z
N ILE A 1 -12.69 14.92 -12.64
CA ILE A 1 -13.04 13.97 -11.64
C ILE A 1 -14.42 13.39 -11.72
N GLU A 2 -15.27 14.08 -12.35
CA GLU A 2 -16.63 13.60 -12.47
C GLU A 2 -16.74 12.42 -13.38
N GLY A 3 -17.85 11.73 -13.34
CA GLY A 3 -18.13 10.60 -14.21
C GLY A 3 -17.29 9.38 -13.88
N THR A 4 -16.39 9.02 -14.77
CA THR A 4 -15.66 7.75 -14.69
C THR A 4 -14.83 7.60 -13.41
N GLN A 5 -14.13 8.67 -13.01
CA GLN A 5 -13.31 8.62 -11.80
C GLN A 5 -14.15 8.52 -10.55
N ALA A 6 -15.24 9.26 -10.49
CA ALA A 6 -16.15 9.18 -9.35
C ALA A 6 -16.79 7.79 -9.23
N THR A 7 -17.14 7.18 -10.36
CA THR A 7 -17.71 5.84 -10.39
C THR A 7 -16.69 4.80 -9.94
N ALA A 8 -15.45 4.90 -10.42
CA ALA A 8 -14.39 4.00 -10.03
C ALA A 8 -14.09 4.08 -8.53
N LEU A 9 -14.11 5.29 -7.97
CA LEU A 9 -13.88 5.50 -6.54
C LEU A 9 -15.00 4.89 -5.71
N LYS A 10 -16.25 5.06 -6.13
CA LYS A 10 -17.39 4.43 -5.44
C LYS A 10 -17.28 2.92 -5.47
N GLN A 11 -16.88 2.35 -6.59
CA GLN A 11 -16.68 0.93 -6.74
C GLN A 11 -15.61 0.43 -5.76
N ALA A 12 -14.49 1.14 -5.67
CA ALA A 12 -13.39 0.78 -4.78
C ALA A 12 -13.82 0.79 -3.32
N TYR A 13 -14.52 1.84 -2.90
CA TYR A 13 -15.01 1.91 -1.52
C TYR A 13 -16.06 0.85 -1.21
N SER A 14 -16.92 0.53 -2.18
CA SER A 14 -17.90 -0.54 -2.02
C SER A 14 -17.21 -1.88 -1.81
N GLU A 15 -16.19 -2.18 -2.60
CA GLU A 15 -15.42 -3.41 -2.48
C GLU A 15 -14.71 -3.48 -1.13
N MET A 16 -14.13 -2.38 -0.68
CA MET A 16 -13.48 -2.29 0.62
C MET A 16 -14.48 -2.59 1.74
N LEU A 17 -15.64 -1.96 1.70
CA LEU A 17 -16.65 -2.17 2.72
C LEU A 17 -17.12 -3.62 2.76
N GLN A 18 -17.34 -4.22 1.59
CA GLN A 18 -17.72 -5.63 1.51
C GLN A 18 -16.63 -6.53 2.08
N GLY A 19 -15.37 -6.22 1.82
CA GLY A 19 -14.23 -6.95 2.40
C GLY A 19 -14.22 -6.88 3.91
N CYS A 20 -14.46 -5.70 4.47
CA CYS A 20 -14.51 -5.51 5.93
C CYS A 20 -15.66 -6.29 6.54
N ILE A 21 -16.82 -6.28 5.91
CA ILE A 21 -18.01 -6.98 6.40
C ILE A 21 -17.81 -8.50 6.34
N ALA A 22 -17.20 -8.99 5.25
CA ALA A 22 -16.97 -10.42 5.06
C ALA A 22 -15.87 -10.97 5.96
N ASN A 23 -14.98 -10.09 6.47
CA ASN A 23 -13.82 -10.51 7.26
C ASN A 23 -13.77 -9.76 8.59
N PRO A 24 -14.74 -9.94 9.49
CA PRO A 24 -14.84 -9.12 10.71
C PRO A 24 -13.65 -9.22 11.63
N GLU A 25 -12.95 -10.35 11.65
CA GLU A 25 -11.78 -10.55 12.52
C GLU A 25 -10.51 -9.93 11.92
N ASN A 26 -10.48 -9.76 10.59
CA ASN A 26 -9.32 -9.25 9.86
C ASN A 26 -9.63 -7.98 9.09
N ARG A 27 -10.72 -7.29 9.48
CA ARG A 27 -11.20 -6.13 8.71
C ARG A 27 -10.18 -5.02 8.56
N ILE A 28 -9.24 -4.91 9.50
CA ILE A 28 -8.17 -3.90 9.41
C ILE A 28 -7.34 -4.07 8.12
N TRP A 29 -7.25 -5.32 7.62
CA TRP A 29 -6.49 -5.62 6.41
C TRP A 29 -7.29 -5.41 5.12
N TYR A 30 -8.51 -4.87 5.24
CA TYR A 30 -9.37 -4.52 4.11
C TYR A 30 -9.76 -3.05 4.13
N ALA A 31 -9.28 -2.30 5.10
CA ALA A 31 -9.69 -0.91 5.32
C ALA A 31 -8.79 0.07 4.56
N VAL A 32 -9.32 1.28 4.38
CA VAL A 32 -8.56 2.40 3.83
C VAL A 32 -8.09 3.29 4.99
N TRP A 33 -6.85 3.72 4.91
CA TRP A 33 -6.23 4.60 5.90
C TRP A 33 -5.88 5.91 5.22
N PHE A 34 -6.16 7.02 5.88
CA PHE A 34 -5.86 8.34 5.32
C PHE A 34 -4.59 8.90 5.92
N MET A 35 -3.82 9.59 5.08
CA MET A 35 -2.61 10.30 5.50
C MET A 35 -2.96 11.76 5.77
N GLU A 36 -2.68 12.20 6.99
CA GLU A 36 -2.90 13.57 7.38
C GLU A 36 -1.56 14.29 7.51
N LEU A 37 -1.46 15.49 6.97
CA LEU A 37 -0.25 16.27 7.11
C LEU A 37 -0.16 16.82 8.54
N LYS A 38 0.90 16.47 9.24
CA LYS A 38 1.09 16.82 10.64
C LYS A 38 1.16 18.35 10.81
N ASN A 39 0.45 18.87 11.81
CA ASN A 39 0.41 20.30 12.13
C ASN A 39 -0.24 21.19 11.09
N HIS A 40 -1.08 20.63 10.22
CA HIS A 40 -1.77 21.39 9.17
C HIS A 40 -3.28 21.17 9.21
N ASN A 41 -3.84 21.15 10.43
CA ASN A 41 -5.29 21.18 10.67
C ASN A 41 -6.09 20.11 9.94
N GLY A 42 -5.59 18.89 9.94
CA GLY A 42 -6.34 17.77 9.40
C GLY A 42 -6.37 17.68 7.89
N ILE A 43 -5.43 18.30 7.20
CA ILE A 43 -5.36 18.19 5.75
C ILE A 43 -5.00 16.77 5.36
N ILE A 44 -5.87 16.13 4.59
CA ILE A 44 -5.65 14.78 4.08
C ILE A 44 -4.87 14.88 2.78
N ILE A 45 -3.68 14.28 2.74
CA ILE A 45 -2.80 14.37 1.58
C ILE A 45 -2.70 13.09 0.77
N GLY A 46 -3.22 12.00 1.28
CA GLY A 46 -3.17 10.74 0.56
C GLY A 46 -3.87 9.63 1.33
N GLU A 47 -3.75 8.43 0.79
CA GLU A 47 -4.42 7.27 1.37
C GLU A 47 -3.61 6.01 1.18
N PHE A 48 -3.83 5.04 2.06
CA PHE A 48 -3.36 3.67 1.96
C PHE A 48 -4.53 2.72 1.98
N SER A 49 -4.42 1.63 1.26
CA SER A 49 -5.36 0.53 1.43
C SER A 49 -4.57 -0.77 1.60
N PHE A 50 -5.10 -1.63 2.45
CA PHE A 50 -4.65 -3.00 2.52
C PHE A 50 -5.64 -3.84 1.71
N LYS A 51 -5.12 -4.77 0.93
CA LYS A 51 -5.94 -5.59 0.03
C LYS A 51 -6.16 -6.99 0.59
N GLY A 52 -6.20 -7.11 1.90
CA GLY A 52 -6.49 -8.36 2.58
C GLY A 52 -5.24 -9.06 3.09
N LEU A 53 -5.44 -10.05 3.94
CA LEU A 53 -4.39 -10.89 4.51
C LEU A 53 -4.57 -12.31 3.99
N ASN A 54 -3.56 -12.81 3.30
CA ASN A 54 -3.58 -14.18 2.77
C ASN A 54 -3.24 -15.20 3.85
N ASP A 55 -3.54 -16.46 3.56
CA ASP A 55 -3.26 -17.57 4.50
C ASP A 55 -1.78 -17.73 4.80
N ASP A 56 -0.90 -17.33 3.89
CA ASP A 56 0.54 -17.40 4.09
C ASP A 56 1.13 -16.16 4.76
N GLY A 57 0.27 -15.25 5.22
CA GLY A 57 0.71 -14.07 5.95
C GLY A 57 1.09 -12.89 5.07
N MET A 58 0.76 -12.91 3.80
CA MET A 58 1.04 -11.80 2.89
C MET A 58 -0.07 -10.78 2.92
N ILE A 59 0.31 -9.51 3.01
CA ILE A 59 -0.59 -8.37 2.88
C ILE A 59 -0.13 -7.56 1.68
N GLU A 60 -1.04 -7.20 0.80
CA GLU A 60 -0.72 -6.29 -0.29
C GLU A 60 -1.21 -4.91 0.04
N ILE A 61 -0.39 -3.88 -0.25
CA ILE A 61 -0.75 -2.48 -0.03
C ILE A 61 -0.90 -1.75 -1.35
N GLY A 62 -1.81 -0.77 -1.35
CA GLY A 62 -1.91 0.23 -2.40
C GLY A 62 -1.91 1.60 -1.75
N TYR A 63 -1.53 2.63 -2.49
CA TYR A 63 -1.48 3.98 -1.94
C TYR A 63 -1.59 5.03 -3.04
N GLY A 64 -1.98 6.22 -2.63
CA GLY A 64 -2.04 7.38 -3.50
C GLY A 64 -1.78 8.65 -2.73
N LEU A 65 -1.20 9.63 -3.39
CA LEU A 65 -0.89 10.92 -2.81
C LEU A 65 -1.59 11.98 -3.64
N ARG A 66 -2.16 12.99 -2.96
CA ARG A 66 -2.80 14.09 -3.65
C ARG A 66 -1.78 14.90 -4.44
N GLU A 67 -2.22 15.41 -5.58
CA GLU A 67 -1.43 16.31 -6.40
C GLU A 67 -0.98 17.50 -5.55
N GLY A 68 0.27 17.90 -5.73
CA GLY A 68 0.87 18.99 -4.96
C GLY A 68 1.65 18.56 -3.75
N PHE A 69 1.53 17.31 -3.33
CA PHE A 69 2.26 16.80 -2.17
C PHE A 69 3.35 15.80 -2.55
N CYS A 70 3.56 15.61 -3.84
CA CYS A 70 4.63 14.73 -4.32
C CYS A 70 5.99 15.42 -4.21
N GLY A 71 7.06 14.62 -4.09
CA GLY A 71 8.41 15.14 -4.09
C GLY A 71 8.92 15.64 -2.72
N HIS A 72 8.15 15.41 -1.65
CA HIS A 72 8.53 15.83 -0.30
C HIS A 72 8.92 14.66 0.61
N GLY A 73 8.93 13.44 0.09
CA GLY A 73 9.23 12.27 0.90
C GLY A 73 8.10 11.79 1.78
N TYR A 74 6.94 12.39 1.71
CA TYR A 74 5.79 12.02 2.55
C TYR A 74 5.37 10.58 2.32
N MET A 75 5.25 10.16 1.06
CA MET A 75 4.81 8.80 0.77
C MET A 75 5.85 7.77 1.18
N THR A 76 7.13 8.04 0.97
CA THR A 76 8.21 7.14 1.40
C THR A 76 8.16 6.94 2.91
N GLU A 77 8.03 8.02 3.67
CA GLU A 77 7.93 7.94 5.12
C GLU A 77 6.71 7.15 5.55
N ALA A 78 5.56 7.43 4.95
CA ALA A 78 4.32 6.77 5.31
C ALA A 78 4.35 5.28 4.97
N VAL A 79 4.84 4.92 3.79
CA VAL A 79 4.95 3.52 3.38
C VAL A 79 5.88 2.76 4.32
N ARG A 80 7.01 3.37 4.68
CA ARG A 80 7.94 2.75 5.63
C ARG A 80 7.27 2.49 6.98
N LYS A 81 6.62 3.50 7.52
CA LYS A 81 6.01 3.41 8.85
C LYS A 81 4.86 2.40 8.88
N ILE A 82 3.98 2.44 7.89
CA ILE A 82 2.86 1.51 7.86
C ILE A 82 3.33 0.08 7.63
N SER A 83 4.39 -0.10 6.85
CA SER A 83 4.96 -1.43 6.59
C SER A 83 5.64 -2.00 7.83
N GLU A 84 6.39 -1.17 8.56
CA GLU A 84 6.98 -1.58 9.83
C GLU A 84 5.91 -2.02 10.83
N TRP A 85 4.87 -1.21 10.95
CA TRP A 85 3.76 -1.52 11.85
C TRP A 85 3.05 -2.81 11.42
N ALA A 86 2.72 -2.93 10.14
CA ALA A 86 2.00 -4.10 9.64
C ALA A 86 2.82 -5.38 9.86
N LEU A 87 4.12 -5.32 9.59
CA LEU A 87 4.98 -6.48 9.75
C LEU A 87 5.10 -6.92 11.21
N SER A 88 4.85 -6.02 12.17
CA SER A 88 4.86 -6.36 13.59
C SER A 88 3.59 -7.04 14.06
N GLN A 89 2.54 -7.05 13.24
CA GLN A 89 1.26 -7.62 13.63
C GLN A 89 1.27 -9.13 13.51
N LYS A 90 0.48 -9.77 14.38
CA LYS A 90 0.37 -11.23 14.41
C LYS A 90 -0.17 -11.75 13.08
N GLY A 91 0.46 -12.79 12.57
CA GLY A 91 0.01 -13.43 11.35
C GLY A 91 0.56 -12.83 10.06
N VAL A 92 1.28 -11.72 10.16
CA VAL A 92 1.83 -11.06 8.98
C VAL A 92 3.28 -11.49 8.79
N SER A 93 3.58 -12.06 7.63
CA SER A 93 4.93 -12.51 7.29
C SER A 93 5.65 -11.57 6.32
N ARG A 94 4.90 -10.91 5.46
CA ARG A 94 5.47 -9.97 4.50
C ARG A 94 4.42 -9.02 3.95
N ILE A 95 4.87 -7.89 3.45
CA ILE A 95 4.04 -6.93 2.76
C ILE A 95 4.48 -6.88 1.31
N GLU A 96 3.54 -6.91 0.35
CA GLU A 96 3.84 -6.79 -1.05
C GLU A 96 3.12 -5.58 -1.65
N ALA A 97 3.66 -5.07 -2.74
CA ALA A 97 3.09 -3.95 -3.47
C ALA A 97 3.44 -4.06 -4.94
N GLU A 98 2.62 -3.45 -5.79
CA GLU A 98 2.90 -3.37 -7.22
C GLU A 98 3.08 -1.92 -7.63
N ALA A 99 3.95 -1.69 -8.60
CA ALA A 99 4.13 -0.39 -9.21
C ALA A 99 4.22 -0.58 -10.72
N ASP A 100 3.47 0.24 -11.46
CA ASP A 100 3.52 0.22 -12.92
C ASP A 100 4.96 0.39 -13.39
N ALA A 101 5.35 -0.37 -14.42
CA ALA A 101 6.72 -0.33 -14.94
C ALA A 101 7.12 1.07 -15.43
N ASN A 102 6.15 1.90 -15.78
CA ASN A 102 6.40 3.27 -16.23
C ASN A 102 6.32 4.28 -15.10
N ASN A 103 5.93 3.88 -13.90
CA ASN A 103 5.80 4.78 -12.76
C ASN A 103 7.05 4.70 -11.90
N ILE A 104 8.08 5.40 -12.33
CA ILE A 104 9.37 5.41 -11.64
C ILE A 104 9.24 6.01 -10.24
N ALA A 105 8.40 7.04 -10.08
CA ALA A 105 8.21 7.67 -8.77
C ALA A 105 7.68 6.66 -7.74
N SER A 106 6.70 5.85 -8.11
CA SER A 106 6.16 4.83 -7.21
C SER A 106 7.19 3.74 -6.89
N GLN A 107 7.95 3.32 -7.88
CA GLN A 107 9.02 2.35 -7.67
C GLN A 107 10.05 2.88 -6.68
N ASN A 108 10.42 4.15 -6.81
CA ASN A 108 11.39 4.78 -5.91
C ASN A 108 10.84 4.89 -4.49
N VAL A 109 9.55 5.18 -4.33
CA VAL A 109 8.92 5.19 -3.02
C VAL A 109 9.10 3.84 -2.34
N LEU A 110 8.80 2.76 -3.03
CA LEU A 110 8.92 1.41 -2.47
C LEU A 110 10.37 1.07 -2.12
N LEU A 111 11.29 1.33 -3.03
CA LEU A 111 12.71 1.06 -2.79
C LEU A 111 13.25 1.86 -1.61
N ASN A 112 12.91 3.16 -1.56
CA ASN A 112 13.37 4.03 -0.48
C ASN A 112 12.72 3.69 0.86
N ALA A 113 11.53 3.10 0.84
CA ALA A 113 10.85 2.64 2.06
C ALA A 113 11.41 1.31 2.58
N GLY A 114 12.26 0.64 1.82
CA GLY A 114 12.89 -0.60 2.26
C GLY A 114 12.38 -1.85 1.56
N PHE A 115 11.52 -1.70 0.58
CA PHE A 115 11.07 -2.83 -0.24
C PHE A 115 12.16 -3.24 -1.21
N ILE A 116 12.13 -4.50 -1.63
CA ILE A 116 13.02 -4.99 -2.69
C ILE A 116 12.17 -5.54 -3.83
N ALA A 117 12.69 -5.43 -5.04
CA ALA A 117 12.02 -5.96 -6.21
C ALA A 117 12.10 -7.49 -6.21
N THR A 118 10.98 -8.15 -6.50
CA THR A 118 10.95 -9.62 -6.52
C THR A 118 11.38 -10.20 -7.88
N GLY A 119 11.38 -9.38 -8.92
CA GLY A 119 11.61 -9.85 -10.28
C GLY A 119 10.36 -10.36 -10.97
N GLU A 120 9.24 -10.40 -10.26
CA GLU A 120 7.95 -10.85 -10.81
C GLU A 120 7.10 -9.69 -11.22
N LYS A 121 6.11 -9.97 -12.05
CA LYS A 121 5.09 -9.01 -12.46
C LYS A 121 3.72 -9.51 -12.03
N GLY A 122 2.90 -8.59 -11.53
CA GLY A 122 1.50 -8.89 -11.24
C GLY A 122 0.61 -8.25 -12.29
N ALA A 123 -0.69 -8.19 -11.98
CA ALA A 123 -1.69 -7.65 -12.89
C ALA A 123 -1.48 -6.15 -13.16
N GLU A 124 -0.89 -5.44 -12.21
CA GLU A 124 -0.77 -3.98 -12.28
C GLU A 124 0.66 -3.49 -12.53
N GLY A 125 1.66 -4.36 -12.41
CA GLY A 125 3.04 -3.95 -12.64
C GLY A 125 4.07 -4.82 -11.94
N LEU A 126 5.22 -4.19 -11.67
CA LEU A 126 6.33 -4.86 -11.02
C LEU A 126 6.01 -5.08 -9.54
N ARG A 127 6.42 -6.23 -9.02
CA ARG A 127 6.15 -6.55 -7.61
C ARG A 127 7.35 -6.29 -6.72
N PHE A 128 7.05 -5.82 -5.53
CA PHE A 128 8.02 -5.49 -4.49
C PHE A 128 7.59 -6.14 -3.18
N VAL A 129 8.55 -6.42 -2.31
CA VAL A 129 8.28 -7.07 -1.03
C VAL A 129 9.05 -6.39 0.11
N TYR A 130 8.39 -6.28 1.26
CA TYR A 130 8.98 -5.82 2.51
C TYR A 130 8.87 -6.97 3.51
N THR A 131 10.00 -7.47 4.00
CA THR A 131 10.03 -8.65 4.86
C THR A 131 11.27 -8.63 5.73
N ARG A 132 11.23 -9.38 6.84
CA ARG A 132 12.41 -9.61 7.67
C ARG A 132 13.43 -10.51 6.98
N ASN A 133 12.96 -11.43 6.14
CA ASN A 133 13.81 -12.41 5.46
C ASN A 133 14.12 -11.95 4.04
N LYS A 134 14.95 -10.91 3.94
CA LYS A 134 15.31 -10.33 2.64
C LYS A 134 16.16 -11.25 1.78
N ASP A 135 16.90 -12.15 2.38
CA ASP A 135 17.78 -13.07 1.65
C ASP A 135 17.03 -13.95 0.66
N LYS A 136 15.77 -14.27 0.98
CA LYS A 136 14.92 -15.07 0.12
C LYS A 136 14.68 -14.42 -1.25
N TYR A 137 14.81 -13.09 -1.34
CA TYR A 137 14.48 -12.31 -2.53
C TYR A 137 15.67 -11.59 -3.14
N SER A 138 16.86 -11.76 -2.60
CA SER A 138 18.02 -10.92 -2.92
C SER A 138 19.05 -11.57 -3.83
N HIS A 139 18.65 -12.53 -4.65
CA HIS A 139 19.60 -13.18 -5.57
C HIS A 139 19.45 -12.64 -6.98
N GLN A 140 19.77 -11.44 -7.15
CA GLN A 140 19.72 -10.79 -8.45
C GLN A 140 21.10 -10.64 -9.00
#